data_9309867417071114107b1d7d187df133
#
_entry.id   9309867417071114107b1d7d187df133
#
_cell.length_a   1.000
_cell.length_b   1.000
_cell.length_c   1.000
_cell.angle_alpha   90.00
_cell.angle_beta   90.00
_cell.angle_gamma   90.00
#
_symmetry.space_group_name_H-M   'P 1'
#
loop_
_entity.id
_entity.type
_entity.pdbx_description
1 polymer ?
#
loop_
_entity_poly.entity_id
_entity_poly.type
_entity_poly.pdbx_seq_one_letter_code
_entity_poly.pdbx_strand_id
1 'polypeptide(L)'
;MTTVKITEDILLKELFELFPEARDLLIPHGYSRIIELDVEEVVVDKLSLKGFFRLAGVGEEEFGSRIREIQALYNKKLEEM
;
A
#
# COMPACT_ATOMS: atom_id res chain seq x y z
N MET A 1 -11.45 7.29 -17.98
CA MET A 1 -11.45 6.99 -16.54
C MET A 1 -10.31 7.74 -15.87
N THR A 2 -10.60 8.39 -14.77
CA THR A 2 -9.58 9.18 -14.07
C THR A 2 -8.72 8.28 -13.19
N THR A 3 -7.41 8.32 -13.39
CA THR A 3 -6.48 7.57 -12.57
C THR A 3 -6.23 8.33 -11.27
N VAL A 4 -6.42 7.65 -10.13
CA VAL A 4 -6.16 8.24 -8.83
C VAL A 4 -4.67 8.12 -8.53
N LYS A 5 -4.07 9.24 -8.10
CA LYS A 5 -2.65 9.23 -7.74
C LYS A 5 -2.47 8.67 -6.34
N ILE A 6 -1.66 7.62 -6.24
CA ILE A 6 -1.31 7.01 -4.96
C ILE A 6 -0.18 7.83 -4.34
N THR A 7 -0.40 8.32 -3.12
CA THR A 7 0.59 9.14 -2.41
C THR A 7 1.07 8.41 -1.15
N GLU A 8 2.17 8.88 -0.56
CA GLU A 8 2.70 8.29 0.66
C GLU A 8 1.77 8.49 1.87
N ASP A 9 0.90 9.49 1.80
CA ASP A 9 -0.02 9.80 2.89
C ASP A 9 -1.34 9.05 2.83
N ILE A 10 -1.58 8.28 1.77
CA ILE A 10 -2.81 7.50 1.65
C ILE A 10 -2.89 6.47 2.78
N LEU A 11 -4.07 6.33 3.38
CA LEU A 11 -4.28 5.30 4.39
C LEU A 11 -4.35 3.92 3.72
N LEU A 12 -3.86 2.90 4.41
CA LEU A 12 -3.89 1.55 3.86
C LEU A 12 -5.32 1.12 3.52
N LYS A 13 -6.29 1.52 4.33
CA LYS A 13 -7.69 1.23 4.06
C LYS A 13 -8.12 1.80 2.71
N GLU A 14 -7.79 3.06 2.46
CA GLU A 14 -8.13 3.72 1.21
C GLU A 14 -7.43 3.07 0.02
N LEU A 15 -6.15 2.73 0.21
CA LEU A 15 -5.37 2.06 -0.83
C LEU A 15 -6.00 0.71 -1.21
N PHE A 16 -6.43 -0.06 -0.24
CA PHE A 16 -7.00 -1.38 -0.48
C PHE A 16 -8.41 -1.30 -1.08
N GLU A 17 -9.15 -0.23 -0.79
CA GLU A 17 -10.44 0.01 -1.44
C GLU A 17 -10.26 0.38 -2.91
N LEU A 18 -9.24 1.17 -3.19
CA LEU A 18 -8.91 1.61 -4.54
C LEU A 18 -8.26 0.47 -5.36
N PHE A 19 -7.37 -0.27 -4.73
CA PHE A 19 -6.57 -1.30 -5.39
C PHE A 19 -6.40 -2.49 -4.42
N PRO A 20 -7.38 -3.42 -4.38
CA PRO A 20 -7.35 -4.53 -3.42
C PRO A 20 -6.10 -5.42 -3.51
N GLU A 21 -5.50 -5.53 -4.70
CA GLU A 21 -4.31 -6.34 -4.88
C GLU A 21 -3.07 -5.75 -4.20
N ALA A 22 -3.13 -4.47 -3.81
CA ALA A 22 -2.01 -3.85 -3.09
C ALA A 22 -1.72 -4.59 -1.78
N ARG A 23 -2.74 -5.16 -1.15
CA ARG A 23 -2.56 -5.96 0.07
C ARG A 23 -1.57 -7.10 -0.18
N ASP A 24 -1.76 -7.84 -1.28
CA ASP A 24 -0.88 -8.95 -1.63
C ASP A 24 0.53 -8.47 -1.97
N LEU A 25 0.65 -7.29 -2.56
CA LEU A 25 1.94 -6.71 -2.90
C LEU A 25 2.74 -6.34 -1.65
N LEU A 26 2.06 -5.98 -0.56
CA LEU A 26 2.72 -5.58 0.68
C LEU A 26 3.06 -6.76 1.59
N ILE A 27 2.44 -7.92 1.40
CA ILE A 27 2.69 -9.10 2.24
C ILE A 27 4.18 -9.44 2.31
N PRO A 28 4.94 -9.54 1.20
CA PRO A 28 6.36 -9.84 1.25
C PRO A 28 7.20 -8.77 1.96
N HIS A 29 6.65 -7.57 2.12
CA HIS A 29 7.36 -6.44 2.73
C HIS A 29 7.04 -6.24 4.21
N GLY A 30 6.42 -7.23 4.84
CA GLY A 30 6.13 -7.18 6.27
C GLY A 30 4.66 -7.10 6.65
N TYR A 31 3.78 -6.96 5.69
CA TYR A 31 2.35 -6.87 5.97
C TYR A 31 1.81 -8.17 6.58
N SER A 32 2.45 -9.31 6.29
CA SER A 32 2.05 -10.59 6.85
C SER A 32 2.04 -10.60 8.38
N ARG A 33 2.94 -9.82 9.00
CA ARG A 33 2.99 -9.72 10.46
C ARG A 33 1.72 -9.08 11.01
N ILE A 34 1.18 -8.10 10.31
CA ILE A 34 -0.06 -7.43 10.69
C ILE A 34 -1.22 -8.43 10.64
N ILE A 35 -1.24 -9.27 9.63
CA ILE A 35 -2.25 -10.31 9.46
C ILE A 35 -2.14 -11.34 10.58
N GLU A 36 -0.91 -11.77 10.90
CA GLU A 36 -0.66 -12.76 11.95
C GLU A 36 -1.11 -12.27 13.32
N LEU A 37 -0.97 -10.96 13.59
CA LEU A 37 -1.36 -10.37 14.86
C LEU A 37 -2.87 -10.12 14.96
N ASP A 38 -3.59 -10.32 13.86
CA ASP A 38 -5.04 -10.13 13.78
C ASP A 38 -5.47 -8.70 14.16
N VAL A 39 -4.66 -7.73 13.74
CA VAL A 39 -4.94 -6.31 13.99
C VAL A 39 -5.12 -5.53 12.69
N GLU A 40 -5.31 -6.24 11.60
CA GLU A 40 -5.40 -5.65 10.27
C GLU A 40 -6.44 -4.53 10.17
N GLU A 41 -7.66 -4.77 10.64
CA GLU A 41 -8.74 -3.80 10.55
C GLU A 41 -8.43 -2.48 11.26
N VAL A 42 -7.77 -2.56 12.40
CA VAL A 42 -7.40 -1.38 13.17
C VAL A 42 -6.24 -0.64 12.53
N VAL A 43 -5.25 -1.39 12.06
CA VAL A 43 -4.04 -0.83 11.48
C VAL A 43 -4.34 -0.11 10.17
N VAL A 44 -5.10 -0.71 9.26
CA VAL A 44 -5.38 -0.11 7.95
C VAL A 44 -6.18 1.18 8.07
N ASP A 45 -6.99 1.30 9.11
CA ASP A 45 -7.82 2.48 9.35
C ASP A 45 -7.00 3.68 9.84
N LYS A 46 -5.81 3.44 10.39
CA LYS A 46 -5.00 4.49 11.01
C LYS A 46 -3.62 4.68 10.40
N LEU A 47 -3.12 3.66 9.72
CA LEU A 47 -1.74 3.68 9.20
C LEU A 47 -1.71 4.11 7.74
N SER A 48 -0.87 5.10 7.45
CA SER A 48 -0.63 5.53 6.08
C SER A 48 0.37 4.59 5.41
N LEU A 49 0.49 4.70 4.07
CA LEU A 49 1.44 3.89 3.32
C LEU A 49 2.87 4.15 3.79
N LYS A 50 3.23 5.42 4.01
CA LYS A 50 4.58 5.73 4.50
C LYS A 50 4.80 5.21 5.93
N GLY A 51 3.75 5.24 6.76
CA GLY A 51 3.83 4.69 8.11
C GLY A 51 4.09 3.19 8.07
N PHE A 52 3.43 2.50 7.16
CA PHE A 52 3.67 1.08 6.95
C PHE A 52 5.12 0.82 6.52
N PHE A 53 5.64 1.60 5.57
CA PHE A 53 7.02 1.43 5.11
C PHE A 53 8.02 1.63 6.24
N ARG A 54 7.78 2.60 7.14
CA ARG A 54 8.65 2.82 8.31
C ARG A 54 8.64 1.60 9.23
N LEU A 55 7.47 1.04 9.49
CA LEU A 55 7.36 -0.16 10.31
C LEU A 55 8.04 -1.36 9.68
N ALA A 56 8.00 -1.44 8.35
CA ALA A 56 8.62 -2.53 7.60
C ALA A 56 10.15 -2.37 7.46
N GLY A 57 10.70 -1.26 7.93
CA GLY A 57 12.13 -1.02 7.84
C GLY A 57 12.61 -0.48 6.49
N VAL A 58 11.70 0.01 5.67
CA VAL A 58 12.04 0.63 4.37
C VAL A 58 12.58 2.03 4.62
N GLY A 59 13.73 2.36 4.05
CA GLY A 59 14.32 3.68 4.17
C GLY A 59 13.49 4.73 3.42
N GLU A 60 13.49 5.96 3.94
CA GLU A 60 12.70 7.04 3.34
C GLU A 60 13.08 7.31 1.89
N GLU A 61 14.34 7.11 1.52
CA GLU A 61 14.81 7.28 0.16
C GLU A 61 14.20 6.27 -0.81
N GLU A 62 13.64 5.19 -0.32
CA GLU A 62 13.00 4.17 -1.14
C GLU A 62 11.49 4.33 -1.24
N PHE A 63 10.89 5.20 -0.42
CA PHE A 63 9.43 5.39 -0.41
C PHE A 63 8.90 5.75 -1.80
N GLY A 64 9.52 6.72 -2.45
CA GLY A 64 9.09 7.16 -3.79
C GLY A 64 9.13 6.04 -4.80
N SER A 65 10.19 5.22 -4.76
CA SER A 65 10.36 4.10 -5.67
C SER A 65 9.28 3.04 -5.45
N ARG A 66 9.00 2.71 -4.20
CA ARG A 66 7.97 1.73 -3.84
C ARG A 66 6.58 2.21 -4.26
N ILE A 67 6.29 3.48 -4.00
CA ILE A 67 4.99 4.06 -4.35
C ILE A 67 4.81 4.08 -5.87
N ARG A 68 5.84 4.42 -6.63
CA ARG A 68 5.79 4.41 -8.09
C ARG A 68 5.52 3.02 -8.64
N GLU A 69 6.10 2.00 -8.01
CA GLU A 69 5.87 0.62 -8.40
C GLU A 69 4.40 0.23 -8.20
N ILE A 70 3.83 0.58 -7.07
CA ILE A 70 2.42 0.32 -6.77
C ILE A 70 1.53 1.09 -7.75
N GLN A 71 1.87 2.36 -8.01
CA GLN A 71 1.12 3.19 -8.95
C GLN A 71 1.13 2.60 -10.36
N ALA A 72 2.29 2.10 -10.80
CA ALA A 72 2.41 1.49 -12.12
C ALA A 72 1.55 0.24 -12.24
N LEU A 73 1.51 -0.59 -11.22
CA LEU A 73 0.68 -1.79 -11.21
C LEU A 73 -0.80 -1.45 -11.19
N TYR A 74 -1.18 -0.42 -10.45
CA TYR A 74 -2.55 0.06 -10.40
C TYR A 74 -2.99 0.57 -11.78
N ASN A 75 -2.15 1.37 -12.43
CA ASN A 75 -2.43 1.91 -13.75
C ASN A 75 -2.60 0.79 -14.77
N LYS A 76 -1.73 -0.21 -14.69
CA LYS A 76 -1.80 -1.37 -15.58
C LYS A 76 -3.10 -2.13 -15.40
N LYS A 77 -3.54 -2.29 -14.16
CA LYS A 77 -4.80 -2.96 -13.88
C LYS A 77 -5.99 -2.20 -14.46
N LEU A 78 -5.97 -0.87 -14.35
CA LEU A 78 -7.03 -0.05 -14.93
C LEU A 78 -7.10 -0.20 -16.45
N GLU A 79 -5.96 -0.35 -17.10
CA GLU A 79 -5.91 -0.57 -18.55
C GLU A 79 -6.48 -1.92 -18.98
N GLU A 80 -6.39 -2.91 -18.09
CA GLU A 80 -6.88 -4.26 -18.35
C GLU A 80 -8.39 -4.40 -18.10
N MET A 81 -8.98 -3.40 -17.47
CA MET A 81 -10.42 -3.37 -17.23
C MET A 81 -11.14 -2.72 -18.43
#